data_0231b0e581e43a96226ba6e4caa34db5
#
_entry.id   0231b0e581e43a96226ba6e4caa34db5
#
_cell.length_a   1.000
_cell.length_b   1.000
_cell.length_c   1.000
_cell.angle_alpha   90.00
_cell.angle_beta   90.00
_cell.angle_gamma   90.00
#
_symmetry.space_group_name_H-M   'P 1'
#
loop_
_entity.id
_entity.type
_entity.pdbx_description
1 polymer ?
#
loop_
_entity_poly.entity_id
_entity_poly.type
_entity_poly.pdbx_seq_one_letter_code
_entity_poly.pdbx_strand_id
1 'polypeptide(L)'
;MEASQPIAVGIVEDDAALREGLAMLIAGTTGYRLSGTWPSVEEALLSQPASATDVLLLDIHLPGMLGSEGVRLLRDRHPRLQVLMLTVFAEEDKIFESICNGACGYLLKKTPPARLLEAIHEAHLGGSPMSPEIARKVVGFFQKTEKPVEPDERLTPHEVRLLKMLSEGHSYQSAGGLLDISVNTVRNYIRSIYRKLHVHSKSEAVTKALRGRLIS
;
A
#
# COMPACT_ATOMS: atom_id res chain seq x y z
N MET A 1 24.83 24.21 -18.71
CA MET A 1 24.17 23.52 -17.59
C MET A 1 22.69 23.54 -17.93
N GLU A 2 22.13 22.41 -18.38
CA GLU A 2 20.68 22.29 -18.54
C GLU A 2 20.04 22.47 -17.17
N ALA A 3 19.14 23.40 -17.02
CA ALA A 3 18.35 23.56 -15.82
C ALA A 3 17.50 22.29 -15.68
N SER A 4 17.83 21.44 -14.72
CA SER A 4 17.01 20.29 -14.37
C SER A 4 15.57 20.76 -14.16
N GLN A 5 14.61 20.13 -14.83
CA GLN A 5 13.21 20.49 -14.63
C GLN A 5 12.80 20.25 -13.17
N PRO A 6 12.01 21.15 -12.56
CA PRO A 6 11.60 20.99 -11.18
C PRO A 6 10.74 19.73 -11.02
N ILE A 7 10.96 18.97 -9.94
CA ILE A 7 10.20 17.77 -9.60
C ILE A 7 8.75 18.15 -9.34
N ALA A 8 7.83 17.54 -10.09
CA ALA A 8 6.41 17.78 -9.96
C ALA A 8 5.82 16.91 -8.85
N VAL A 9 5.29 17.53 -7.79
CA VAL A 9 4.75 16.85 -6.62
C VAL A 9 3.24 17.09 -6.53
N GLY A 10 2.48 15.99 -6.44
CA GLY A 10 1.06 15.99 -6.11
C GLY A 10 0.83 15.60 -4.65
N ILE A 11 -0.30 16.00 -4.08
CA ILE A 11 -0.65 15.73 -2.67
C ILE A 11 -2.09 15.24 -2.58
N VAL A 12 -2.31 14.09 -1.94
CA VAL A 12 -3.64 13.57 -1.58
C VAL A 12 -3.73 13.45 -0.06
N GLU A 13 -4.53 14.33 0.54
CA GLU A 13 -4.63 14.51 1.99
C GLU A 13 -5.99 15.11 2.31
N ASP A 14 -6.75 14.54 3.23
CA ASP A 14 -8.07 15.05 3.61
C ASP A 14 -8.01 16.25 4.58
N ASP A 15 -7.02 16.28 5.47
CA ASP A 15 -6.80 17.45 6.35
C ASP A 15 -6.36 18.67 5.52
N ALA A 16 -7.26 19.65 5.44
CA ALA A 16 -7.04 20.86 4.65
C ALA A 16 -5.81 21.66 5.13
N ALA A 17 -5.61 21.78 6.44
CA ALA A 17 -4.50 22.57 6.98
C ALA A 17 -3.14 21.91 6.67
N LEU A 18 -3.07 20.58 6.82
CA LEU A 18 -1.86 19.83 6.46
C LEU A 18 -1.62 19.85 4.96
N ARG A 19 -2.67 19.67 4.15
CA ARG A 19 -2.58 19.72 2.68
C ARG A 19 -2.06 21.07 2.19
N GLU A 20 -2.57 22.18 2.74
CA GLU A 20 -2.08 23.53 2.43
C GLU A 20 -0.64 23.74 2.90
N GLY A 21 -0.28 23.29 4.10
CA GLY A 21 1.09 23.39 4.62
C GLY A 21 2.11 22.65 3.74
N LEU A 22 1.76 21.43 3.30
CA LEU A 22 2.60 20.67 2.36
C LEU A 22 2.69 21.36 1.00
N ALA A 23 1.58 21.89 0.50
CA ALA A 23 1.54 22.63 -0.76
C ALA A 23 2.45 23.87 -0.73
N MET A 24 2.41 24.64 0.36
CA MET A 24 3.30 25.80 0.57
C MET A 24 4.78 25.40 0.64
N LEU A 25 5.09 24.30 1.34
CA LEU A 25 6.45 23.75 1.43
C LEU A 25 6.99 23.42 0.03
N ILE A 26 6.23 22.67 -0.76
CA ILE A 26 6.63 22.25 -2.11
C ILE A 26 6.77 23.45 -3.04
N ALA A 27 5.76 24.33 -3.08
CA ALA A 27 5.77 25.49 -3.97
C ALA A 27 6.85 26.53 -3.59
N GLY A 28 7.20 26.63 -2.30
CA GLY A 28 8.24 27.53 -1.80
C GLY A 28 9.67 27.01 -1.91
N THR A 29 9.88 25.75 -2.34
CA THR A 29 11.21 25.14 -2.40
C THR A 29 11.75 25.08 -3.83
N THR A 30 12.93 25.66 -4.06
CA THR A 30 13.60 25.61 -5.37
C THR A 30 13.86 24.15 -5.80
N GLY A 31 13.59 23.84 -7.05
CA GLY A 31 13.74 22.49 -7.62
C GLY A 31 12.49 21.62 -7.50
N TYR A 32 11.41 22.13 -6.91
CA TYR A 32 10.11 21.47 -6.83
C TYR A 32 9.01 22.36 -7.40
N ARG A 33 7.93 21.73 -7.87
CA ARG A 33 6.69 22.41 -8.26
C ARG A 33 5.48 21.62 -7.80
N LEU A 34 4.45 22.29 -7.37
CA LEU A 34 3.17 21.66 -7.05
C LEU A 34 2.43 21.33 -8.35
N SER A 35 2.03 20.07 -8.52
CA SER A 35 1.23 19.62 -9.67
C SER A 35 -0.26 19.60 -9.39
N GLY A 36 -0.66 19.46 -8.13
CA GLY A 36 -2.04 19.49 -7.68
C GLY A 36 -2.19 19.01 -6.25
N THR A 37 -3.38 19.28 -5.67
CA THR A 37 -3.77 18.80 -4.34
C THR A 37 -5.20 18.28 -4.37
N TRP A 38 -5.48 17.19 -3.69
CA TRP A 38 -6.79 16.53 -3.67
C TRP A 38 -7.13 16.04 -2.27
N PRO A 39 -8.39 16.13 -1.84
CA PRO A 39 -8.82 15.64 -0.52
C PRO A 39 -9.11 14.13 -0.49
N SER A 40 -9.15 13.46 -1.65
CA SER A 40 -9.44 12.02 -1.74
C SER A 40 -8.74 11.37 -2.95
N VAL A 41 -8.65 10.05 -2.92
CA VAL A 41 -8.12 9.26 -4.06
C VAL A 41 -9.02 9.43 -5.29
N GLU A 42 -10.34 9.44 -5.08
CA GLU A 42 -11.34 9.54 -6.14
C GLU A 42 -11.18 10.85 -6.92
N GLU A 43 -10.99 11.97 -6.21
CA GLU A 43 -10.76 13.27 -6.86
C GLU A 43 -9.42 13.30 -7.60
N ALA A 44 -8.38 12.73 -7.01
CA ALA A 44 -7.10 12.58 -7.69
C ALA A 44 -7.23 11.76 -8.97
N LEU A 45 -7.97 10.65 -8.96
CA LEU A 45 -8.20 9.81 -10.14
C LEU A 45 -9.01 10.52 -11.23
N LEU A 46 -9.98 11.37 -10.87
CA LEU A 46 -10.80 12.13 -11.82
C LEU A 46 -10.02 13.28 -12.49
N SER A 47 -9.12 13.92 -11.74
CA SER A 47 -8.38 15.09 -12.21
C SER A 47 -7.21 14.78 -13.14
N GLN A 48 -6.91 13.52 -13.41
CA GLN A 48 -5.76 13.03 -14.19
C GLN A 48 -4.41 13.69 -13.76
N PRO A 49 -4.06 13.69 -12.46
CA PRO A 49 -2.88 14.39 -11.94
C PRO A 49 -1.57 13.93 -12.57
N ALA A 50 -1.56 12.74 -13.10
CA ALA A 50 -0.35 11.98 -13.29
C ALA A 50 0.36 12.24 -14.63
N SER A 51 -0.25 12.90 -15.62
CA SER A 51 0.49 13.29 -16.82
C SER A 51 1.51 14.40 -16.54
N ALA A 52 1.43 15.03 -15.37
CA ALA A 52 2.29 16.14 -14.95
C ALA A 52 2.86 15.97 -13.53
N THR A 53 2.74 14.79 -12.91
CA THR A 53 3.20 14.49 -11.54
C THR A 53 4.27 13.42 -11.56
N ASP A 54 5.42 13.70 -10.96
CA ASP A 54 6.52 12.75 -10.83
C ASP A 54 6.37 11.94 -9.53
N VAL A 55 6.08 12.64 -8.42
CA VAL A 55 5.92 12.05 -7.08
C VAL A 55 4.58 12.47 -6.49
N LEU A 56 3.81 11.50 -6.00
CA LEU A 56 2.55 11.74 -5.30
C LEU A 56 2.72 11.41 -3.81
N LEU A 57 2.51 12.40 -2.95
CA LEU A 57 2.34 12.20 -1.52
C LEU A 57 0.90 11.75 -1.28
N LEU A 58 0.72 10.59 -0.64
CA LEU A 58 -0.58 9.98 -0.46
C LEU A 58 -0.79 9.56 1.00
N ASP A 59 -1.81 10.12 1.65
CA ASP A 59 -2.22 9.60 2.96
C ASP A 59 -2.96 8.27 2.81
N ILE A 60 -2.95 7.48 3.87
CA ILE A 60 -3.66 6.21 3.95
C ILE A 60 -5.13 6.41 4.33
N HIS A 61 -5.36 7.23 5.35
CA HIS A 61 -6.68 7.38 5.95
C HIS A 61 -7.46 8.50 5.27
N LEU A 62 -7.89 8.25 4.06
CA LEU A 62 -8.70 9.17 3.27
C LEU A 62 -10.19 8.80 3.33
N PRO A 63 -11.10 9.76 3.15
CA PRO A 63 -12.51 9.47 3.02
C PRO A 63 -12.78 8.65 1.75
N GLY A 64 -13.70 7.69 1.83
CA GLY A 64 -14.01 6.80 0.71
C GLY A 64 -12.98 5.69 0.56
N MET A 65 -12.17 5.75 -0.49
CA MET A 65 -11.12 4.77 -0.77
C MET A 65 -9.89 5.02 0.10
N LEU A 66 -9.37 3.96 0.74
CA LEU A 66 -8.11 4.05 1.46
C LEU A 66 -6.95 4.33 0.50
N GLY A 67 -5.99 5.16 0.94
CA GLY A 67 -4.79 5.45 0.13
C GLY A 67 -4.00 4.19 -0.23
N SER A 68 -3.92 3.20 0.67
CA SER A 68 -3.27 1.91 0.39
C SER A 68 -3.89 1.16 -0.80
N GLU A 69 -5.21 1.25 -1.00
CA GLU A 69 -5.93 0.67 -2.14
C GLU A 69 -5.75 1.54 -3.39
N GLY A 70 -5.74 2.86 -3.20
CA GLY A 70 -5.56 3.86 -4.25
C GLY A 70 -4.21 3.77 -4.98
N VAL A 71 -3.14 3.34 -4.30
CA VAL A 71 -1.81 3.18 -4.90
C VAL A 71 -1.87 2.37 -6.19
N ARG A 72 -2.53 1.21 -6.16
CA ARG A 72 -2.61 0.33 -7.32
C ARG A 72 -3.33 1.01 -8.49
N LEU A 73 -4.49 1.62 -8.24
CA LEU A 73 -5.27 2.29 -9.29
C LEU A 73 -4.53 3.47 -9.92
N LEU A 74 -3.80 4.23 -9.10
CA LEU A 74 -2.99 5.36 -9.56
C LEU A 74 -1.83 4.87 -10.44
N ARG A 75 -1.15 3.80 -10.03
CA ARG A 75 -0.03 3.22 -10.79
C ARG A 75 -0.46 2.47 -12.05
N ASP A 76 -1.60 1.79 -12.03
CA ASP A 76 -2.14 1.12 -13.22
C ASP A 76 -2.44 2.15 -14.33
N ARG A 77 -2.92 3.35 -13.95
CA ARG A 77 -3.15 4.45 -14.90
C ARG A 77 -1.86 5.19 -15.31
N HIS A 78 -0.90 5.25 -14.39
CA HIS A 78 0.31 6.07 -14.51
C HIS A 78 1.54 5.30 -14.03
N PRO A 79 2.08 4.37 -14.84
CA PRO A 79 3.17 3.47 -14.43
C PRO A 79 4.47 4.16 -14.00
N ARG A 80 4.69 5.42 -14.41
CA ARG A 80 5.88 6.22 -14.04
C ARG A 80 5.71 7.00 -12.74
N LEU A 81 4.48 7.13 -12.23
CA LEU A 81 4.18 7.87 -11.01
C LEU A 81 4.83 7.17 -9.81
N GLN A 82 5.64 7.90 -9.06
CA GLN A 82 6.18 7.45 -7.79
C GLN A 82 5.19 7.81 -6.67
N VAL A 83 4.62 6.80 -6.00
CA VAL A 83 3.69 7.02 -4.90
C VAL A 83 4.42 6.85 -3.58
N LEU A 84 4.55 7.95 -2.82
CA LEU A 84 5.17 8.01 -1.51
C LEU A 84 4.09 8.16 -0.45
N MET A 85 3.91 7.13 0.38
CA MET A 85 2.92 7.16 1.47
C MET A 85 3.34 8.13 2.56
N LEU A 86 2.39 8.94 3.06
CA LEU A 86 2.61 9.90 4.14
C LEU A 86 1.45 9.78 5.15
N THR A 87 1.69 9.25 6.34
CA THR A 87 0.63 8.93 7.31
C THR A 87 1.01 9.23 8.76
N VAL A 88 0.02 9.37 9.63
CA VAL A 88 0.20 9.50 11.08
C VAL A 88 0.56 8.16 11.71
N PHE A 89 -0.05 7.06 11.24
CA PHE A 89 0.05 5.75 11.87
C PHE A 89 0.89 4.77 11.06
N ALA A 90 1.64 3.94 11.78
CA ALA A 90 2.49 2.91 11.20
C ALA A 90 1.86 1.52 11.43
N GLU A 91 0.66 1.28 10.91
CA GLU A 91 0.00 -0.03 10.98
C GLU A 91 0.71 -1.03 10.05
N GLU A 92 1.22 -2.14 10.60
CA GLU A 92 2.02 -3.12 9.85
C GLU A 92 1.30 -3.62 8.59
N ASP A 93 -0.02 -3.91 8.71
CA ASP A 93 -0.81 -4.41 7.59
C ASP A 93 -0.95 -3.37 6.46
N LYS A 94 -1.13 -2.09 6.80
CA LYS A 94 -1.28 -1.00 5.83
C LYS A 94 0.04 -0.63 5.15
N ILE A 95 1.16 -0.72 5.89
CA ILE A 95 2.49 -0.55 5.31
C ILE A 95 2.72 -1.62 4.25
N PHE A 96 2.49 -2.89 4.61
CA PHE A 96 2.72 -4.00 3.70
C PHE A 96 1.78 -3.94 2.48
N GLU A 97 0.49 -3.67 2.69
CA GLU A 97 -0.49 -3.51 1.63
C GLU A 97 -0.07 -2.43 0.62
N SER A 98 0.34 -1.25 1.13
CA SER A 98 0.78 -0.14 0.27
C SER A 98 2.01 -0.51 -0.57
N ILE A 99 3.01 -1.16 0.03
CA ILE A 99 4.22 -1.59 -0.68
C ILE A 99 3.88 -2.65 -1.73
N CYS A 100 3.05 -3.64 -1.41
CA CYS A 100 2.61 -4.67 -2.36
C CYS A 100 1.78 -4.07 -3.52
N ASN A 101 1.03 -2.99 -3.26
CA ASN A 101 0.29 -2.27 -4.28
C ASN A 101 1.19 -1.32 -5.11
N GLY A 102 2.48 -1.22 -4.76
CA GLY A 102 3.48 -0.53 -5.55
C GLY A 102 3.87 0.87 -5.04
N ALA A 103 3.59 1.22 -3.77
CA ALA A 103 4.17 2.41 -3.18
C ALA A 103 5.71 2.33 -3.20
N CYS A 104 6.38 3.41 -3.63
CA CYS A 104 7.85 3.45 -3.71
C CYS A 104 8.49 3.69 -2.34
N GLY A 105 7.77 4.28 -1.38
CA GLY A 105 8.30 4.61 -0.06
C GLY A 105 7.18 4.90 0.93
N TYR A 106 7.59 5.15 2.20
CA TYR A 106 6.64 5.31 3.28
C TYR A 106 7.21 6.17 4.41
N LEU A 107 6.57 7.31 4.68
CA LEU A 107 6.98 8.27 5.69
C LEU A 107 5.88 8.50 6.73
N LEU A 108 6.29 8.93 7.91
CA LEU A 108 5.36 9.44 8.92
C LEU A 108 5.14 10.94 8.74
N LYS A 109 3.92 11.44 8.97
CA LYS A 109 3.57 12.88 8.89
C LYS A 109 4.38 13.77 9.84
N LYS A 110 5.00 13.18 10.90
CA LYS A 110 5.94 13.86 11.79
C LYS A 110 7.36 14.03 11.20
N THR A 111 7.60 13.53 9.98
CA THR A 111 8.90 13.67 9.31
C THR A 111 9.22 15.15 9.11
N PRO A 112 10.41 15.63 9.50
CA PRO A 112 10.79 17.03 9.32
C PRO A 112 10.75 17.44 7.85
N PRO A 113 10.36 18.70 7.52
CA PRO A 113 10.24 19.19 6.16
C PRO A 113 11.47 18.94 5.27
N ALA A 114 12.67 19.15 5.78
CA ALA A 114 13.92 18.89 5.04
C ALA A 114 14.04 17.41 4.62
N ARG A 115 13.73 16.48 5.53
CA ARG A 115 13.75 15.03 5.25
C ARG A 115 12.64 14.60 4.30
N LEU A 116 11.47 15.27 4.34
CA LEU A 116 10.40 15.03 3.37
C LEU A 116 10.85 15.42 1.95
N LEU A 117 11.49 16.58 1.79
CA LEU A 117 12.02 17.02 0.50
C LEU A 117 13.12 16.08 -0.03
N GLU A 118 14.06 15.65 0.83
CA GLU A 118 15.06 14.65 0.46
C GLU A 118 14.41 13.33 0.02
N ALA A 119 13.38 12.87 0.73
CA ALA A 119 12.67 11.65 0.40
C ALA A 119 11.90 11.76 -0.94
N ILE A 120 11.31 12.92 -1.23
CA ILE A 120 10.68 13.18 -2.54
C ILE A 120 11.73 13.10 -3.66
N HIS A 121 12.90 13.69 -3.45
CA HIS A 121 14.00 13.62 -4.41
C HIS A 121 14.49 12.18 -4.61
N GLU A 122 14.68 11.43 -3.52
CA GLU A 122 15.06 10.01 -3.55
C GLU A 122 14.02 9.17 -4.31
N ALA A 123 12.74 9.37 -4.03
CA ALA A 123 11.64 8.69 -4.73
C ALA A 123 11.62 9.01 -6.23
N HIS A 124 11.84 10.27 -6.61
CA HIS A 124 11.94 10.70 -8.00
C HIS A 124 13.07 9.99 -8.77
N LEU A 125 14.19 9.72 -8.10
CA LEU A 125 15.33 8.98 -8.65
C LEU A 125 15.12 7.44 -8.65
N GLY A 126 13.95 6.95 -8.20
CA GLY A 126 13.63 5.52 -8.15
C GLY A 126 14.09 4.83 -6.86
N GLY A 127 14.49 5.58 -5.83
CA GLY A 127 14.78 5.07 -4.50
C GLY A 127 13.50 4.72 -3.71
N SER A 128 13.70 4.15 -2.52
CA SER A 128 12.61 3.71 -1.63
C SER A 128 12.75 4.35 -0.23
N PRO A 129 12.47 5.65 -0.11
CA PRO A 129 12.62 6.35 1.17
C PRO A 129 11.65 5.82 2.22
N MET A 130 12.18 5.58 3.44
CA MET A 130 11.38 5.12 4.57
C MET A 130 11.82 5.82 5.85
N SER A 131 10.85 6.18 6.71
CA SER A 131 11.18 6.57 8.08
C SER A 131 11.81 5.38 8.84
N PRO A 132 12.72 5.61 9.78
CA PRO A 132 13.37 4.51 10.52
C PRO A 132 12.39 3.55 11.21
N GLU A 133 11.29 4.08 11.73
CA GLU A 133 10.22 3.26 12.33
C GLU A 133 9.53 2.36 11.31
N ILE A 134 9.30 2.88 10.11
CA ILE A 134 8.69 2.12 9.00
C ILE A 134 9.65 1.03 8.52
N ALA A 135 10.91 1.38 8.29
CA ALA A 135 11.93 0.42 7.87
C ALA A 135 12.06 -0.75 8.86
N ARG A 136 12.04 -0.49 10.17
CA ARG A 136 12.05 -1.55 11.21
C ARG A 136 10.83 -2.46 11.11
N LYS A 137 9.63 -1.90 10.85
CA LYS A 137 8.41 -2.70 10.71
C LYS A 137 8.45 -3.58 9.46
N VAL A 138 8.94 -3.05 8.35
CA VAL A 138 9.15 -3.80 7.12
C VAL A 138 10.13 -4.95 7.35
N VAL A 139 11.29 -4.69 7.95
CA VAL A 139 12.28 -5.74 8.30
C VAL A 139 11.68 -6.76 9.29
N GLY A 140 11.01 -6.27 10.34
CA GLY A 140 10.35 -7.14 11.32
C GLY A 140 9.25 -8.03 10.71
N PHE A 141 8.54 -7.52 9.71
CA PHE A 141 7.56 -8.31 8.97
C PHE A 141 8.22 -9.50 8.26
N PHE A 142 9.34 -9.27 7.56
CA PHE A 142 10.10 -10.35 6.91
C PHE A 142 10.71 -11.32 7.92
N GLN A 143 11.24 -10.83 9.03
CA GLN A 143 11.79 -11.68 10.10
C GLN A 143 10.73 -12.54 10.79
N LYS A 144 9.53 -12.02 10.99
CA LYS A 144 8.39 -12.81 11.51
C LYS A 144 7.91 -13.85 10.50
N THR A 145 8.15 -13.61 9.20
CA THR A 145 7.82 -14.55 8.12
C THR A 145 8.93 -15.60 7.93
N GLU A 146 10.14 -15.34 8.41
CA GLU A 146 11.29 -16.25 8.42
C GLU A 146 11.37 -17.13 9.68
N LYS A 147 10.29 -17.63 10.23
CA LYS A 147 10.41 -18.99 10.78
C LYS A 147 10.53 -19.90 9.56
N PRO A 148 11.59 -20.74 9.46
CA PRO A 148 11.61 -21.79 8.45
C PRO A 148 10.44 -22.73 8.79
N VAL A 149 9.28 -22.42 8.22
CA VAL A 149 8.26 -23.42 8.03
C VAL A 149 8.88 -24.29 6.96
N GLU A 150 9.32 -25.49 7.33
CA GLU A 150 9.55 -26.55 6.33
C GLU A 150 8.41 -26.43 5.31
N PRO A 151 8.68 -26.47 4.02
CA PRO A 151 7.66 -26.30 3.00
C PRO A 151 6.73 -27.51 3.03
N ASP A 152 5.84 -27.53 3.99
CA ASP A 152 4.64 -28.35 3.84
C ASP A 152 3.79 -27.55 2.83
N GLU A 153 3.96 -27.85 1.57
CA GLU A 153 3.22 -27.29 0.43
C GLU A 153 1.71 -27.54 0.57
N ARG A 154 1.33 -28.33 1.56
CA ARG A 154 -0.07 -28.67 1.82
C ARG A 154 -0.74 -27.61 2.68
N LEU A 155 -1.98 -27.30 2.32
CA LEU A 155 -2.82 -26.46 3.15
C LEU A 155 -3.10 -27.14 4.49
N THR A 156 -3.02 -26.41 5.60
CA THR A 156 -3.45 -26.88 6.89
C THR A 156 -4.97 -27.08 6.93
N PRO A 157 -5.52 -27.87 7.85
CA PRO A 157 -6.98 -28.03 7.99
C PRO A 157 -7.72 -26.70 8.18
N HIS A 158 -7.13 -25.74 8.90
CA HIS A 158 -7.70 -24.40 9.09
C HIS A 158 -7.71 -23.58 7.77
N GLU A 159 -6.64 -23.66 6.98
CA GLU A 159 -6.56 -23.00 5.69
C GLU A 159 -7.56 -23.59 4.68
N VAL A 160 -7.72 -24.92 4.64
CA VAL A 160 -8.72 -25.59 3.82
C VAL A 160 -10.14 -25.16 4.21
N ARG A 161 -10.44 -25.13 5.53
CA ARG A 161 -11.75 -24.71 6.04
C ARG A 161 -12.06 -23.26 5.70
N LEU A 162 -11.08 -22.37 5.85
CA LEU A 162 -11.22 -20.96 5.47
C LEU A 162 -11.46 -20.83 3.95
N LEU A 163 -10.68 -21.54 3.15
CA LEU A 163 -10.78 -21.48 1.70
C LEU A 163 -12.15 -21.98 1.20
N LYS A 164 -12.71 -23.01 1.85
CA LYS A 164 -14.07 -23.49 1.60
C LYS A 164 -15.11 -22.41 1.90
N MET A 165 -15.06 -21.75 3.06
CA MET A 165 -15.97 -20.65 3.39
C MET A 165 -15.89 -19.51 2.37
N LEU A 166 -14.69 -19.21 1.88
CA LEU A 166 -14.51 -18.19 0.86
C LEU A 166 -15.10 -18.60 -0.52
N SER A 167 -15.09 -19.89 -0.84
CA SER A 167 -15.74 -20.42 -2.04
C SER A 167 -17.27 -20.36 -1.93
N GLU A 168 -17.82 -20.46 -0.74
CA GLU A 168 -19.24 -20.32 -0.42
C GLU A 168 -19.70 -18.84 -0.35
N GLY A 169 -18.81 -17.88 -0.59
CA GLY A 169 -19.13 -16.46 -0.68
C GLY A 169 -18.96 -15.67 0.64
N HIS A 170 -18.47 -16.28 1.71
CA HIS A 170 -18.23 -15.58 2.96
C HIS A 170 -17.19 -14.45 2.81
N SER A 171 -17.43 -13.35 3.53
CA SER A 171 -16.44 -12.28 3.73
C SER A 171 -15.39 -12.71 4.77
N TYR A 172 -14.26 -12.01 4.83
CA TYR A 172 -13.25 -12.25 5.86
C TYR A 172 -13.78 -12.04 7.27
N GLN A 173 -14.69 -11.08 7.44
CA GLN A 173 -15.34 -10.81 8.73
C GLN A 173 -16.29 -11.95 9.13
N SER A 174 -17.13 -12.41 8.20
CA SER A 174 -18.03 -13.53 8.42
C SER A 174 -17.27 -14.84 8.69
N ALA A 175 -16.23 -15.12 7.92
CA ALA A 175 -15.38 -16.30 8.11
C ALA A 175 -14.64 -16.25 9.47
N GLY A 176 -14.18 -15.07 9.89
CA GLY A 176 -13.56 -14.87 11.21
C GLY A 176 -14.51 -15.20 12.35
N GLY A 177 -15.76 -14.71 12.29
CA GLY A 177 -16.78 -15.02 13.27
C GLY A 177 -17.15 -16.51 13.33
N LEU A 178 -17.25 -17.19 12.18
CA LEU A 178 -17.55 -18.63 12.10
C LEU A 178 -16.40 -19.54 12.60
N LEU A 179 -15.15 -19.04 12.51
CA LEU A 179 -13.95 -19.76 12.96
C LEU A 179 -13.51 -19.35 14.36
N ASP A 180 -14.21 -18.41 15.00
CA ASP A 180 -13.85 -17.82 16.29
C ASP A 180 -12.42 -17.27 16.33
N ILE A 181 -12.03 -16.56 15.25
CA ILE A 181 -10.72 -15.93 15.11
C ILE A 181 -10.86 -14.48 14.65
N SER A 182 -9.84 -13.66 14.94
CA SER A 182 -9.83 -12.28 14.49
C SER A 182 -9.74 -12.18 12.96
N VAL A 183 -10.29 -11.10 12.40
CA VAL A 183 -10.16 -10.80 10.95
C VAL A 183 -8.68 -10.72 10.54
N ASN A 184 -7.81 -10.28 11.44
CA ASN A 184 -6.38 -10.24 11.20
C ASN A 184 -5.77 -11.66 11.06
N THR A 185 -6.23 -12.60 11.89
CA THR A 185 -5.86 -14.03 11.78
C THR A 185 -6.34 -14.62 10.46
N VAL A 186 -7.56 -14.27 10.02
CA VAL A 186 -8.08 -14.66 8.69
C VAL A 186 -7.16 -14.16 7.58
N ARG A 187 -6.75 -12.88 7.62
CA ARG A 187 -5.82 -12.31 6.63
C ARG A 187 -4.47 -13.04 6.60
N ASN A 188 -3.95 -13.44 7.76
CA ASN A 188 -2.72 -14.21 7.85
C ASN A 188 -2.85 -15.59 7.19
N TYR A 189 -3.96 -16.30 7.42
CA TYR A 189 -4.24 -17.55 6.72
C TYR A 189 -4.38 -17.36 5.20
N ILE A 190 -5.02 -16.28 4.75
CA ILE A 190 -5.12 -15.97 3.32
C ILE A 190 -3.75 -15.77 2.68
N ARG A 191 -2.86 -15.02 3.32
CA ARG A 191 -1.48 -14.84 2.85
C ARG A 191 -0.74 -16.17 2.74
N SER A 192 -0.89 -17.03 3.75
CA SER A 192 -0.30 -18.38 3.75
C SER A 192 -0.86 -19.24 2.61
N ILE A 193 -2.19 -19.23 2.41
CA ILE A 193 -2.87 -19.93 1.31
C ILE A 193 -2.34 -19.45 -0.04
N TYR A 194 -2.25 -18.14 -0.27
CA TYR A 194 -1.78 -17.58 -1.54
C TYR A 194 -0.33 -18.00 -1.83
N ARG A 195 0.53 -17.97 -0.81
CA ARG A 195 1.91 -18.45 -0.95
C ARG A 195 1.98 -19.95 -1.29
N LYS A 196 1.26 -20.80 -0.53
CA LYS A 196 1.26 -22.26 -0.72
C LYS A 196 0.64 -22.68 -2.05
N LEU A 197 -0.37 -21.95 -2.50
CA LEU A 197 -1.02 -22.21 -3.78
C LEU A 197 -0.39 -21.46 -4.97
N HIS A 198 0.65 -20.62 -4.76
CA HIS A 198 1.27 -19.78 -5.79
C HIS A 198 0.23 -19.00 -6.59
N VAL A 199 -0.63 -18.25 -5.89
CA VAL A 199 -1.70 -17.42 -6.45
C VAL A 199 -1.69 -16.02 -5.84
N HIS A 200 -2.35 -15.05 -6.50
CA HIS A 200 -2.31 -13.65 -6.09
C HIS A 200 -3.69 -13.06 -5.79
N SER A 201 -4.75 -13.87 -5.91
CA SER A 201 -6.12 -13.39 -5.65
C SER A 201 -7.01 -14.47 -5.01
N LYS A 202 -8.12 -14.02 -4.37
CA LYS A 202 -9.15 -14.90 -3.81
C LYS A 202 -9.73 -15.82 -4.89
N SER A 203 -10.04 -15.27 -6.06
CA SER A 203 -10.63 -16.03 -7.18
C SER A 203 -9.68 -17.11 -7.68
N GLU A 204 -8.40 -16.79 -7.83
CA GLU A 204 -7.37 -17.78 -8.22
C GLU A 204 -7.22 -18.88 -7.18
N ALA A 205 -7.18 -18.51 -5.87
CA ALA A 205 -7.06 -19.48 -4.79
C ALA A 205 -8.23 -20.47 -4.77
N VAL A 206 -9.46 -19.97 -4.88
CA VAL A 206 -10.68 -20.81 -4.93
C VAL A 206 -10.68 -21.68 -6.19
N THR A 207 -10.38 -21.12 -7.35
CA THR A 207 -10.33 -21.89 -8.61
C THR A 207 -9.29 -23.01 -8.57
N LYS A 208 -8.09 -22.71 -8.04
CA LYS A 208 -7.00 -23.69 -7.92
C LYS A 208 -7.34 -24.78 -6.92
N ALA A 209 -7.99 -24.42 -5.81
CA ALA A 209 -8.41 -25.39 -4.80
C ALA A 209 -9.51 -26.33 -5.28
N LEU A 210 -10.50 -25.81 -6.04
CA LEU A 210 -11.55 -26.63 -6.67
C LEU A 210 -10.95 -27.59 -7.71
N ARG A 211 -10.08 -27.10 -8.60
CA ARG A 211 -9.40 -27.93 -9.61
C ARG A 211 -8.51 -29.01 -8.98
N GLY A 212 -7.83 -28.67 -7.88
CA GLY A 212 -6.98 -29.59 -7.12
C GLY A 212 -7.75 -30.52 -6.17
N ARG A 213 -9.08 -30.45 -6.11
CA ARG A 213 -9.95 -31.19 -5.17
C ARG A 213 -9.56 -31.00 -3.71
N LEU A 214 -8.99 -29.84 -3.36
CA LEU A 214 -8.66 -29.46 -1.99
C LEU A 214 -9.89 -29.02 -1.20
N ILE A 215 -10.91 -28.53 -1.91
CA ILE A 215 -12.23 -28.16 -1.39
C ILE A 215 -13.30 -28.68 -2.35
N SER A 216 -14.50 -28.93 -1.81
CA SER A 216 -15.68 -29.43 -2.52
C SER A 216 -16.89 -28.57 -2.20
#